data_2521250e41f777e15cdef5e6696f7e9c
#
_entry.id   2521250e41f777e15cdef5e6696f7e9c
#
_cell.length_a   1.000
_cell.length_b   1.000
_cell.length_c   1.000
_cell.angle_alpha   90.00
_cell.angle_beta   90.00
_cell.angle_gamma   90.00
#
_symmetry.space_group_name_H-M   'P 1'
#
loop_
_entity.id
_entity.type
_entity.pdbx_description
1 polymer ?
#
loop_
_entity_poly.entity_id
_entity_poly.type
_entity_poly.pdbx_seq_one_letter_code
_entity_poly.pdbx_strand_id
1 'polypeptide(L)'
;MVEKKTIRTRESWPWWRWVLLGLISLGLALSGYLSWHYLTGGQVIGCGVGSSCDDVLSSRWSSIAGVLPVSGLAAGAYLAMLVASFSIGPSTEVAVRRLAWGAILVLAGATAGSAIWFIIVQKWMIGSFCRYCMATHITGLLLATLVFWRAPRRFEETASAKERNPFRTMRFAAIGIALAGVLAVCQWTIVPRTVYRAGESQKDFSAFDTHNVPIVGSPDAQYVVVMLFDYKCPHCQQIHFMLNEVVRRYQGKLAFVLCPTPMRRECNPYIPRDVDEFKNSCELAKTGMAVWVAKREAFSEFDQWMFSHETGDRWQARTLEAATAKAIELVGKQKFEAALTDPWVERYLQTTVEIYGNNGAGAIPKMVFGSRWVTPKPVDADDLLLILRSSLEVPAP
;
A
#
# COMPACT_ATOMS: atom_id res chain seq x y z
N MET A 1 69.50 -25.98 -2.59
CA MET A 1 68.04 -26.04 -2.43
C MET A 1 67.55 -24.63 -2.42
N VAL A 2 66.98 -24.12 -3.54
CA VAL A 2 66.43 -22.74 -3.65
C VAL A 2 64.95 -22.85 -3.49
N GLU A 3 64.50 -22.38 -2.37
CA GLU A 3 63.06 -22.33 -2.03
C GLU A 3 62.35 -21.32 -2.96
N LYS A 4 61.54 -21.79 -3.89
CA LYS A 4 60.73 -20.98 -4.76
C LYS A 4 59.61 -20.34 -3.93
N LYS A 5 59.80 -19.13 -3.46
CA LYS A 5 58.82 -18.28 -2.84
C LYS A 5 57.72 -17.97 -3.89
N THR A 6 56.62 -18.70 -3.84
CA THR A 6 55.45 -18.46 -4.69
C THR A 6 54.83 -17.14 -4.26
N ILE A 7 55.08 -16.08 -5.03
CA ILE A 7 54.43 -14.80 -4.89
C ILE A 7 52.93 -15.04 -5.24
N ARG A 8 52.08 -15.13 -4.22
CA ARG A 8 50.61 -15.08 -4.41
C ARG A 8 50.27 -13.71 -4.99
N THR A 9 50.17 -13.61 -6.31
CA THR A 9 49.58 -12.46 -6.97
C THR A 9 48.16 -12.34 -6.45
N ARG A 10 47.84 -11.20 -5.83
CA ARG A 10 46.46 -10.83 -5.50
C ARG A 10 45.68 -10.79 -6.81
N GLU A 11 44.96 -11.88 -7.15
CA GLU A 11 44.03 -11.86 -8.29
C GLU A 11 43.02 -10.73 -8.07
N SER A 12 43.10 -9.72 -8.90
CA SER A 12 42.10 -8.64 -8.90
C SER A 12 40.73 -9.23 -9.23
N TRP A 13 39.70 -8.82 -8.47
CA TRP A 13 38.34 -9.26 -8.73
C TRP A 13 37.92 -8.87 -10.14
N PRO A 14 37.41 -9.79 -10.94
CA PRO A 14 36.97 -9.48 -12.29
C PRO A 14 35.80 -8.49 -12.25
N TRP A 15 35.72 -7.60 -13.22
CA TRP A 15 34.77 -6.48 -13.29
C TRP A 15 33.30 -6.91 -13.05
N TRP A 16 32.90 -8.07 -13.56
CA TRP A 16 31.52 -8.58 -13.41
C TRP A 16 31.15 -8.84 -11.94
N ARG A 17 32.09 -9.12 -11.05
CA ARG A 17 31.80 -9.28 -9.62
C ARG A 17 31.44 -7.94 -8.97
N TRP A 18 32.06 -6.85 -9.40
CA TRP A 18 31.71 -5.52 -8.93
C TRP A 18 30.31 -5.11 -9.41
N VAL A 19 29.97 -5.43 -10.67
CA VAL A 19 28.61 -5.24 -11.20
C VAL A 19 27.61 -6.09 -10.46
N LEU A 20 27.92 -7.35 -10.18
CA LEU A 20 27.08 -8.26 -9.38
C LEU A 20 26.80 -7.67 -8.00
N LEU A 21 27.84 -7.27 -7.27
CA LEU A 21 27.69 -6.64 -5.95
C LEU A 21 26.93 -5.33 -6.00
N GLY A 22 27.17 -4.49 -7.01
CA GLY A 22 26.45 -3.25 -7.22
C GLY A 22 24.94 -3.47 -7.42
N LEU A 23 24.56 -4.42 -8.28
CA LEU A 23 23.15 -4.76 -8.52
C LEU A 23 22.48 -5.38 -7.27
N ILE A 24 23.17 -6.26 -6.55
CA ILE A 24 22.65 -6.84 -5.30
C ILE A 24 22.43 -5.72 -4.26
N SER A 25 23.41 -4.85 -4.06
CA SER A 25 23.33 -3.75 -3.09
C SER A 25 22.23 -2.76 -3.44
N LEU A 26 22.06 -2.43 -4.73
CA LEU A 26 20.98 -1.56 -5.20
C LEU A 26 19.60 -2.21 -4.96
N GLY A 27 19.44 -3.49 -5.31
CA GLY A 27 18.21 -4.23 -5.07
C GLY A 27 17.88 -4.33 -3.58
N LEU A 28 18.88 -4.57 -2.73
CA LEU A 28 18.74 -4.59 -1.27
C LEU A 28 18.30 -3.22 -0.72
N ALA A 29 18.92 -2.15 -1.18
CA ALA A 29 18.59 -0.79 -0.74
C ALA A 29 17.15 -0.41 -1.13
N LEU A 30 16.76 -0.64 -2.39
CA LEU A 30 15.40 -0.33 -2.87
C LEU A 30 14.34 -1.16 -2.15
N SER A 31 14.54 -2.48 -2.05
CA SER A 31 13.58 -3.37 -1.38
C SER A 31 13.54 -3.16 0.14
N GLY A 32 14.66 -2.88 0.77
CA GLY A 32 14.73 -2.50 2.18
C GLY A 32 14.01 -1.19 2.48
N TYR A 33 14.20 -0.18 1.63
CA TYR A 33 13.49 1.10 1.73
C TYR A 33 11.97 0.94 1.65
N LEU A 34 11.47 0.18 0.66
CA LEU A 34 10.05 -0.11 0.51
C LEU A 34 9.50 -0.92 1.69
N SER A 35 10.27 -1.89 2.19
CA SER A 35 9.89 -2.71 3.35
C SER A 35 9.80 -1.88 4.62
N TRP A 36 10.76 -0.98 4.85
CA TRP A 36 10.73 -0.04 5.97
C TRP A 36 9.47 0.82 5.96
N HIS A 37 9.14 1.41 4.81
CA HIS A 37 7.92 2.24 4.68
C HIS A 37 6.64 1.43 4.88
N TYR A 38 6.59 0.20 4.39
CA TYR A 38 5.47 -0.70 4.66
C TYR A 38 5.28 -0.96 6.17
N LEU A 39 6.35 -1.28 6.88
CA LEU A 39 6.31 -1.62 8.31
C LEU A 39 6.05 -0.42 9.21
N THR A 40 6.59 0.75 8.86
CA THR A 40 6.40 1.99 9.64
C THR A 40 5.14 2.75 9.23
N GLY A 41 4.53 2.39 8.09
CA GLY A 41 3.38 3.09 7.51
C GLY A 41 3.69 4.52 7.09
N GLY A 42 4.97 4.83 6.85
CA GLY A 42 5.42 6.10 6.31
C GLY A 42 5.10 6.21 4.82
N GLN A 43 5.01 7.44 4.31
CA GLN A 43 4.89 7.65 2.87
C GLN A 43 6.26 7.53 2.19
N VAL A 44 6.30 6.85 1.05
CA VAL A 44 7.49 6.78 0.18
C VAL A 44 7.70 8.13 -0.48
N ILE A 45 8.94 8.64 -0.51
CA ILE A 45 9.26 9.96 -1.08
C ILE A 45 8.75 10.05 -2.52
N GLY A 46 7.87 11.04 -2.78
CA GLY A 46 7.27 11.26 -4.09
C GLY A 46 6.23 10.20 -4.52
N CYS A 47 5.70 9.43 -3.56
CA CYS A 47 4.55 8.57 -3.72
C CYS A 47 3.48 9.08 -2.74
N GLY A 48 2.79 10.16 -3.10
CA GLY A 48 1.67 10.69 -2.33
C GLY A 48 0.45 9.78 -2.41
N VAL A 49 -0.49 9.97 -1.48
CA VAL A 49 -1.78 9.26 -1.49
C VAL A 49 -2.50 9.51 -2.82
N GLY A 50 -2.99 8.44 -3.45
CA GLY A 50 -3.64 8.52 -4.77
C GLY A 50 -2.68 8.57 -5.96
N SER A 51 -1.37 8.52 -5.75
CA SER A 51 -0.42 8.37 -6.85
C SER A 51 -0.39 6.94 -7.37
N SER A 52 0.01 6.75 -8.64
CA SER A 52 0.23 5.41 -9.23
C SER A 52 1.14 4.51 -8.38
N CYS A 53 2.03 5.11 -7.61
CA CYS A 53 2.91 4.42 -6.68
C CYS A 53 2.15 3.95 -5.42
N ASP A 54 1.26 4.79 -4.90
CA ASP A 54 0.41 4.45 -3.77
C ASP A 54 -0.58 3.34 -4.13
N ASP A 55 -1.19 3.38 -5.33
CA ASP A 55 -2.06 2.31 -5.83
C ASP A 55 -1.37 0.94 -5.76
N VAL A 56 -0.08 0.87 -6.13
CA VAL A 56 0.68 -0.39 -6.11
C VAL A 56 1.06 -0.79 -4.69
N LEU A 57 1.60 0.15 -3.89
CA LEU A 57 2.10 -0.13 -2.54
C LEU A 57 0.98 -0.41 -1.55
N SER A 58 -0.20 0.16 -1.77
CA SER A 58 -1.39 -0.08 -0.95
C SER A 58 -2.22 -1.27 -1.42
N SER A 59 -1.94 -1.82 -2.61
CA SER A 59 -2.70 -2.95 -3.16
C SER A 59 -2.52 -4.23 -2.33
N ARG A 60 -3.49 -5.14 -2.44
CA ARG A 60 -3.41 -6.48 -1.83
C ARG A 60 -2.16 -7.27 -2.27
N TRP A 61 -1.58 -6.92 -3.42
CA TRP A 61 -0.41 -7.56 -4.01
C TRP A 61 0.93 -7.13 -3.37
N SER A 62 0.92 -6.06 -2.56
CA SER A 62 2.12 -5.56 -1.87
C SER A 62 2.58 -6.44 -0.71
N SER A 63 1.73 -7.36 -0.25
CA SER A 63 2.00 -8.24 0.89
C SER A 63 1.47 -9.65 0.68
N ILE A 64 1.93 -10.58 1.52
CA ILE A 64 1.37 -11.92 1.67
C ILE A 64 0.52 -11.91 2.94
N ALA A 65 -0.74 -12.27 2.80
CA ALA A 65 -1.71 -12.31 3.90
C ALA A 65 -1.83 -10.99 4.70
N GLY A 66 -1.46 -9.84 4.09
CA GLY A 66 -1.48 -8.53 4.77
C GLY A 66 -0.42 -8.34 5.86
N VAL A 67 0.44 -9.33 6.11
CA VAL A 67 1.42 -9.32 7.20
C VAL A 67 2.84 -9.13 6.69
N LEU A 68 3.24 -9.93 5.70
CA LEU A 68 4.61 -9.96 5.22
C LEU A 68 4.73 -9.14 3.92
N PRO A 69 5.46 -8.00 3.93
CA PRO A 69 5.67 -7.23 2.71
C PRO A 69 6.50 -8.01 1.70
N VAL A 70 6.07 -8.01 0.43
CA VAL A 70 6.81 -8.64 -0.66
C VAL A 70 8.19 -8.02 -0.83
N SER A 71 8.32 -6.72 -0.60
CA SER A 71 9.60 -6.02 -0.56
C SER A 71 10.55 -6.58 0.51
N GLY A 72 10.03 -7.07 1.65
CA GLY A 72 10.81 -7.73 2.70
C GLY A 72 11.38 -9.07 2.24
N LEU A 73 10.59 -9.87 1.50
CA LEU A 73 11.10 -11.10 0.88
C LEU A 73 12.20 -10.80 -0.15
N ALA A 74 12.01 -9.78 -0.97
CA ALA A 74 13.01 -9.34 -1.92
C ALA A 74 14.31 -8.89 -1.22
N ALA A 75 14.19 -8.09 -0.15
CA ALA A 75 15.35 -7.67 0.67
C ALA A 75 16.10 -8.88 1.26
N GLY A 76 15.37 -9.86 1.79
CA GLY A 76 15.95 -11.12 2.27
C GLY A 76 16.70 -11.90 1.17
N ALA A 77 16.11 -11.98 -0.03
CA ALA A 77 16.74 -12.63 -1.17
C ALA A 77 18.04 -11.91 -1.61
N TYR A 78 18.01 -10.57 -1.71
CA TYR A 78 19.20 -9.78 -2.04
C TYR A 78 20.27 -9.89 -0.96
N LEU A 79 19.90 -9.90 0.32
CA LEU A 79 20.84 -10.10 1.44
C LEU A 79 21.50 -11.48 1.36
N ALA A 80 20.74 -12.53 1.13
CA ALA A 80 21.25 -13.89 0.97
C ALA A 80 22.20 -13.99 -0.24
N MET A 81 21.86 -13.35 -1.38
CA MET A 81 22.74 -13.28 -2.54
C MET A 81 24.03 -12.49 -2.24
N LEU A 82 23.94 -11.41 -1.45
CA LEU A 82 25.09 -10.63 -1.02
C LEU A 82 26.06 -11.52 -0.22
N VAL A 83 25.55 -12.20 0.79
CA VAL A 83 26.37 -13.14 1.62
C VAL A 83 27.00 -14.23 0.75
N ALA A 84 26.20 -14.89 -0.10
CA ALA A 84 26.70 -15.93 -0.99
C ALA A 84 27.78 -15.43 -1.96
N SER A 85 27.70 -14.16 -2.40
CA SER A 85 28.64 -13.57 -3.36
C SER A 85 30.09 -13.46 -2.83
N PHE A 86 30.27 -13.43 -1.52
CA PHE A 86 31.61 -13.46 -0.91
C PHE A 86 32.26 -14.86 -0.99
N SER A 87 31.44 -15.91 -1.13
CA SER A 87 31.88 -17.31 -1.16
C SER A 87 32.10 -17.87 -2.57
N ILE A 88 31.96 -17.08 -3.64
CA ILE A 88 32.20 -17.54 -5.03
C ILE A 88 33.62 -17.33 -5.54
N GLY A 89 34.55 -16.94 -4.67
CA GLY A 89 35.95 -16.68 -4.99
C GLY A 89 36.79 -17.96 -5.21
N PRO A 90 37.93 -17.85 -5.91
CA PRO A 90 38.80 -18.99 -6.16
C PRO A 90 39.46 -19.56 -4.87
N SER A 91 39.62 -18.71 -3.84
CA SER A 91 40.17 -19.08 -2.53
C SER A 91 39.15 -19.83 -1.64
N THR A 92 37.89 -19.90 -2.01
CA THR A 92 36.85 -20.60 -1.24
C THR A 92 36.88 -22.09 -1.55
N GLU A 93 36.64 -22.93 -0.54
CA GLU A 93 36.49 -24.36 -0.69
C GLU A 93 35.45 -24.72 -1.77
N VAL A 94 35.76 -25.75 -2.56
CA VAL A 94 34.94 -26.14 -3.72
C VAL A 94 33.49 -26.44 -3.33
N ALA A 95 33.26 -27.11 -2.20
CA ALA A 95 31.93 -27.46 -1.72
C ALA A 95 31.12 -26.20 -1.38
N VAL A 96 31.72 -25.26 -0.63
CA VAL A 96 31.09 -23.98 -0.26
C VAL A 96 30.83 -23.12 -1.48
N ARG A 97 31.76 -23.06 -2.42
CA ARG A 97 31.60 -22.32 -3.68
C ARG A 97 30.47 -22.87 -4.55
N ARG A 98 30.31 -24.19 -4.61
CA ARG A 98 29.16 -24.85 -5.30
C ARG A 98 27.83 -24.49 -4.65
N LEU A 99 27.76 -24.53 -3.33
CA LEU A 99 26.57 -24.15 -2.57
C LEU A 99 26.20 -22.68 -2.83
N ALA A 100 27.19 -21.79 -2.77
CA ALA A 100 27.00 -20.36 -3.01
C ALA A 100 26.48 -20.08 -4.43
N TRP A 101 27.05 -20.70 -5.46
CA TRP A 101 26.54 -20.57 -6.83
C TRP A 101 25.15 -21.17 -7.00
N GLY A 102 24.86 -22.30 -6.37
CA GLY A 102 23.52 -22.91 -6.37
C GLY A 102 22.49 -21.97 -5.74
N ALA A 103 22.80 -21.39 -4.58
CA ALA A 103 21.94 -20.43 -3.90
C ALA A 103 21.69 -19.17 -4.76
N ILE A 104 22.77 -18.60 -5.33
CA ILE A 104 22.65 -17.42 -6.21
C ILE A 104 21.78 -17.74 -7.44
N LEU A 105 21.90 -18.91 -8.06
CA LEU A 105 21.10 -19.32 -9.20
C LEU A 105 19.60 -19.45 -8.85
N VAL A 106 19.29 -20.10 -7.72
CA VAL A 106 17.91 -20.24 -7.23
C VAL A 106 17.31 -18.86 -6.95
N LEU A 107 18.04 -18.02 -6.21
CA LEU A 107 17.56 -16.68 -5.84
C LEU A 107 17.44 -15.76 -7.06
N ALA A 108 18.34 -15.83 -8.02
CA ALA A 108 18.23 -15.08 -9.28
C ALA A 108 17.03 -15.53 -10.10
N GLY A 109 16.74 -16.84 -10.15
CA GLY A 109 15.52 -17.38 -10.79
C GLY A 109 14.26 -16.90 -10.09
N ALA A 110 14.22 -16.95 -8.75
CA ALA A 110 13.10 -16.46 -7.96
C ALA A 110 12.87 -14.94 -8.16
N THR A 111 13.96 -14.16 -8.16
CA THR A 111 13.89 -12.70 -8.37
C THR A 111 13.39 -12.36 -9.77
N ALA A 112 13.87 -13.07 -10.81
CA ALA A 112 13.40 -12.87 -12.20
C ALA A 112 11.94 -13.25 -12.36
N GLY A 113 11.52 -14.42 -11.88
CA GLY A 113 10.13 -14.86 -11.92
C GLY A 113 9.18 -13.91 -11.18
N SER A 114 9.57 -13.48 -9.98
CA SER A 114 8.80 -12.50 -9.21
C SER A 114 8.74 -11.14 -9.90
N ALA A 115 9.82 -10.65 -10.51
CA ALA A 115 9.83 -9.40 -11.26
C ALA A 115 8.83 -9.43 -12.42
N ILE A 116 8.81 -10.52 -13.20
CA ILE A 116 7.85 -10.71 -14.28
C ILE A 116 6.42 -10.74 -13.73
N TRP A 117 6.17 -11.51 -12.67
CA TRP A 117 4.85 -11.59 -12.02
C TRP A 117 4.35 -10.20 -11.60
N PHE A 118 5.17 -9.43 -10.87
CA PHE A 118 4.75 -8.12 -10.39
C PHE A 118 4.62 -7.05 -11.49
N ILE A 119 5.35 -7.16 -12.59
CA ILE A 119 5.11 -6.33 -13.78
C ILE A 119 3.74 -6.65 -14.39
N ILE A 120 3.38 -7.94 -14.46
CA ILE A 120 2.06 -8.39 -14.91
C ILE A 120 0.97 -7.83 -13.99
N VAL A 121 1.10 -7.99 -12.68
CA VAL A 121 0.16 -7.48 -11.67
C VAL A 121 -0.02 -5.97 -11.80
N GLN A 122 1.06 -5.20 -11.89
CA GLN A 122 1.00 -3.75 -12.02
C GLN A 122 0.27 -3.32 -13.30
N LYS A 123 0.51 -4.01 -14.43
CA LYS A 123 -0.07 -3.64 -15.71
C LYS A 123 -1.54 -4.03 -15.85
N TRP A 124 -1.90 -5.28 -15.50
CA TRP A 124 -3.22 -5.84 -15.82
C TRP A 124 -4.18 -5.95 -14.63
N MET A 125 -3.67 -5.98 -13.40
CA MET A 125 -4.52 -6.10 -12.21
C MET A 125 -4.71 -4.77 -11.47
N ILE A 126 -3.65 -3.94 -11.42
CA ILE A 126 -3.70 -2.65 -10.72
C ILE A 126 -3.91 -1.50 -11.71
N GLY A 127 -3.39 -1.62 -12.94
CA GLY A 127 -3.43 -0.57 -13.95
C GLY A 127 -2.52 0.63 -13.66
N SER A 128 -1.60 0.49 -12.71
CA SER A 128 -0.69 1.55 -12.25
C SER A 128 0.73 1.03 -12.08
N PHE A 129 1.73 1.87 -12.33
CA PHE A 129 3.13 1.53 -12.18
C PHE A 129 3.79 2.31 -11.04
N CYS A 130 4.40 1.59 -10.11
CA CYS A 130 5.24 2.16 -9.06
C CYS A 130 6.69 2.28 -9.56
N ARG A 131 7.23 3.49 -9.63
CA ARG A 131 8.62 3.73 -10.09
C ARG A 131 9.68 3.01 -9.27
N TYR A 132 9.53 2.93 -7.94
CA TYR A 132 10.47 2.21 -7.08
C TYR A 132 10.36 0.70 -7.25
N CYS A 133 9.14 0.18 -7.37
CA CYS A 133 8.91 -1.23 -7.66
C CYS A 133 9.50 -1.61 -9.02
N MET A 134 9.27 -0.80 -10.06
CA MET A 134 9.85 -1.02 -11.39
C MET A 134 11.38 -0.97 -11.37
N ALA A 135 11.99 -0.03 -10.63
CA ALA A 135 13.44 0.01 -10.45
C ALA A 135 13.98 -1.27 -9.81
N THR A 136 13.29 -1.81 -8.79
CA THR A 136 13.64 -3.09 -8.15
C THR A 136 13.50 -4.26 -9.13
N HIS A 137 12.42 -4.30 -9.93
CA HIS A 137 12.19 -5.35 -10.93
C HIS A 137 13.25 -5.33 -12.04
N ILE A 138 13.57 -4.15 -12.57
CA ILE A 138 14.62 -3.98 -13.60
C ILE A 138 15.98 -4.42 -13.02
N THR A 139 16.31 -4.00 -11.81
CA THR A 139 17.54 -4.40 -11.11
C THR A 139 17.62 -5.92 -10.97
N GLY A 140 16.52 -6.57 -10.57
CA GLY A 140 16.43 -8.02 -10.44
C GLY A 140 16.60 -8.77 -11.76
N LEU A 141 16.00 -8.28 -12.84
CA LEU A 141 16.15 -8.87 -14.19
C LEU A 141 17.57 -8.71 -14.73
N LEU A 142 18.20 -7.56 -14.54
CA LEU A 142 19.61 -7.34 -14.92
C LEU A 142 20.55 -8.25 -14.12
N LEU A 143 20.31 -8.39 -12.81
CA LEU A 143 21.05 -9.30 -11.95
C LEU A 143 20.92 -10.75 -12.43
N ALA A 144 19.69 -11.21 -12.67
CA ALA A 144 19.43 -12.57 -13.15
C ALA A 144 20.11 -12.83 -14.50
N THR A 145 20.05 -11.89 -15.44
CA THR A 145 20.74 -11.97 -16.73
C THR A 145 22.24 -12.12 -16.54
N LEU A 146 22.86 -11.32 -15.67
CA LEU A 146 24.30 -11.43 -15.37
C LEU A 146 24.66 -12.78 -14.75
N VAL A 147 23.84 -13.26 -13.80
CA VAL A 147 24.04 -14.55 -13.12
C VAL A 147 23.91 -15.69 -14.13
N PHE A 148 22.86 -15.74 -14.95
CA PHE A 148 22.63 -16.80 -15.92
C PHE A 148 23.70 -16.82 -17.03
N TRP A 149 24.25 -15.67 -17.37
CA TRP A 149 25.37 -15.58 -18.31
C TRP A 149 26.68 -16.11 -17.72
N ARG A 150 26.93 -15.88 -16.43
CA ARG A 150 28.23 -16.21 -15.80
C ARG A 150 28.25 -17.56 -15.06
N ALA A 151 27.14 -17.94 -14.46
CA ALA A 151 27.07 -19.12 -13.62
C ALA A 151 27.40 -20.43 -14.35
N PRO A 152 26.94 -20.70 -15.60
CA PRO A 152 27.27 -21.95 -16.27
C PRO A 152 28.77 -22.18 -16.36
N ARG A 153 29.53 -21.16 -16.76
CA ARG A 153 30.98 -21.23 -16.92
C ARG A 153 31.71 -21.48 -15.59
N ARG A 154 31.27 -20.81 -14.52
CA ARG A 154 31.92 -20.86 -13.21
C ARG A 154 31.48 -22.06 -12.37
N PHE A 155 30.24 -22.48 -12.53
CA PHE A 155 29.71 -23.65 -11.85
C PHE A 155 30.32 -24.93 -12.39
N GLU A 156 30.56 -25.03 -13.70
CA GLU A 156 31.22 -26.15 -14.35
C GLU A 156 32.71 -26.25 -14.01
N GLU A 157 33.41 -25.12 -13.82
CA GLU A 157 34.82 -25.10 -13.37
C GLU A 157 34.99 -25.77 -11.98
N THR A 158 33.92 -25.82 -11.17
CA THR A 158 33.93 -26.46 -9.85
C THR A 158 33.51 -27.91 -9.86
N ALA A 159 32.98 -28.41 -11.00
CA ALA A 159 32.54 -29.78 -11.15
C ALA A 159 33.66 -30.70 -11.63
N SER A 160 33.71 -31.94 -11.14
CA SER A 160 34.60 -32.96 -11.71
C SER A 160 34.15 -33.27 -13.16
N ALA A 161 35.09 -33.76 -14.00
CA ALA A 161 34.82 -34.04 -15.40
C ALA A 161 33.61 -34.99 -15.60
N LYS A 162 33.32 -35.87 -14.63
CA LYS A 162 32.20 -36.81 -14.60
C LYS A 162 30.85 -36.15 -14.22
N GLU A 163 30.86 -34.94 -13.63
CA GLU A 163 29.67 -34.22 -13.12
C GLU A 163 29.28 -33.01 -13.98
N ARG A 164 29.98 -32.75 -15.08
CA ARG A 164 29.67 -31.64 -15.99
C ARG A 164 28.35 -31.91 -16.71
N ASN A 165 27.31 -31.28 -16.23
CA ASN A 165 25.96 -31.34 -16.84
C ASN A 165 25.41 -29.92 -17.00
N PRO A 166 25.29 -29.41 -18.24
CA PRO A 166 24.80 -28.06 -18.51
C PRO A 166 23.34 -27.84 -18.03
N PHE A 167 22.56 -28.90 -17.87
CA PHE A 167 21.22 -28.84 -17.33
C PHE A 167 21.18 -28.54 -15.80
N ARG A 168 22.29 -28.66 -15.10
CA ARG A 168 22.33 -28.45 -13.64
C ARG A 168 22.07 -26.99 -13.26
N THR A 169 22.66 -26.05 -13.98
CA THR A 169 22.40 -24.61 -13.80
C THR A 169 20.96 -24.24 -14.12
N MET A 170 20.39 -24.85 -15.19
CA MET A 170 18.98 -24.64 -15.54
C MET A 170 18.03 -25.19 -14.47
N ARG A 171 18.37 -26.31 -13.82
CA ARG A 171 17.54 -26.85 -12.72
C ARG A 171 17.48 -25.90 -11.52
N PHE A 172 18.57 -25.29 -11.12
CA PHE A 172 18.57 -24.32 -10.01
C PHE A 172 17.76 -23.05 -10.39
N ALA A 173 17.91 -22.54 -11.61
CA ALA A 173 17.12 -21.43 -12.10
C ALA A 173 15.61 -21.78 -12.14
N ALA A 174 15.27 -22.99 -12.63
CA ALA A 174 13.89 -23.48 -12.68
C ALA A 174 13.25 -23.61 -11.28
N ILE A 175 14.03 -24.09 -10.28
CA ILE A 175 13.58 -24.12 -8.89
C ILE A 175 13.24 -22.70 -8.41
N GLY A 176 14.08 -21.72 -8.70
CA GLY A 176 13.81 -20.32 -8.34
C GLY A 176 12.54 -19.78 -9.00
N ILE A 177 12.35 -20.04 -10.30
CA ILE A 177 11.13 -19.63 -11.02
C ILE A 177 9.90 -20.35 -10.44
N ALA A 178 10.01 -21.63 -10.09
CA ALA A 178 8.92 -22.36 -9.44
C ALA A 178 8.55 -21.75 -8.07
N LEU A 179 9.53 -21.31 -7.27
CA LEU A 179 9.26 -20.58 -6.02
C LEU A 179 8.52 -19.26 -6.27
N ALA A 180 8.86 -18.52 -7.33
CA ALA A 180 8.09 -17.34 -7.72
C ALA A 180 6.66 -17.68 -8.16
N GLY A 181 6.46 -18.83 -8.82
CA GLY A 181 5.14 -19.35 -9.15
C GLY A 181 4.32 -19.70 -7.90
N VAL A 182 4.94 -20.33 -6.91
CA VAL A 182 4.29 -20.58 -5.59
C VAL A 182 3.89 -19.26 -4.93
N LEU A 183 4.76 -18.26 -4.93
CA LEU A 183 4.42 -16.92 -4.42
C LEU A 183 3.19 -16.34 -5.14
N ALA A 184 3.15 -16.41 -6.46
CA ALA A 184 2.03 -15.92 -7.25
C ALA A 184 0.71 -16.65 -6.90
N VAL A 185 0.74 -17.98 -6.76
CA VAL A 185 -0.41 -18.79 -6.34
C VAL A 185 -0.84 -18.41 -4.92
N CYS A 186 0.10 -18.30 -3.97
CA CYS A 186 -0.20 -17.86 -2.61
C CYS A 186 -0.89 -16.49 -2.59
N GLN A 187 -0.40 -15.52 -3.35
CA GLN A 187 -1.02 -14.20 -3.43
C GLN A 187 -2.41 -14.23 -4.09
N TRP A 188 -2.65 -15.16 -5.00
CA TRP A 188 -3.95 -15.33 -5.64
C TRP A 188 -4.98 -15.95 -4.71
N THR A 189 -4.58 -16.96 -3.94
CA THR A 189 -5.48 -17.77 -3.09
C THR A 189 -5.65 -17.23 -1.68
N ILE A 190 -4.61 -16.59 -1.12
CA ILE A 190 -4.65 -16.02 0.22
C ILE A 190 -5.13 -14.57 0.11
N VAL A 191 -6.41 -14.34 0.42
CA VAL A 191 -6.94 -12.98 0.53
C VAL A 191 -6.33 -12.34 1.79
N PRO A 192 -5.57 -11.24 1.67
CA PRO A 192 -4.97 -10.61 2.84
C PRO A 192 -6.04 -10.02 3.74
N ARG A 193 -5.79 -9.97 5.05
CA ARG A 193 -6.56 -9.13 5.96
C ARG A 193 -6.37 -7.67 5.52
N THR A 194 -7.48 -7.00 5.25
CA THR A 194 -7.50 -5.69 4.60
C THR A 194 -7.56 -4.54 5.61
N VAL A 195 -6.79 -4.67 6.69
CA VAL A 195 -6.58 -3.60 7.68
C VAL A 195 -5.14 -3.12 7.58
N TYR A 196 -4.97 -1.87 7.20
CA TYR A 196 -3.64 -1.26 7.11
C TYR A 196 -3.05 -0.96 8.50
N ARG A 197 -3.87 -0.44 9.41
CA ARG A 197 -3.54 -0.16 10.81
C ARG A 197 -4.78 -0.33 11.68
N ALA A 198 -4.55 -0.71 12.92
CA ALA A 198 -5.54 -0.76 13.96
C ALA A 198 -4.92 -0.29 15.28
N GLY A 199 -5.73 0.22 16.19
CA GLY A 199 -5.26 0.66 17.51
C GLY A 199 -6.43 0.93 18.45
N GLU A 200 -6.09 1.34 19.65
CA GLU A 200 -7.06 1.76 20.65
C GLU A 200 -7.20 3.28 20.66
N SER A 201 -8.42 3.75 20.82
CA SER A 201 -8.76 5.16 20.97
C SER A 201 -8.55 5.60 22.41
N GLN A 202 -8.01 6.80 22.59
CA GLN A 202 -7.88 7.39 23.92
C GLN A 202 -9.21 7.94 24.46
N LYS A 203 -10.22 8.10 23.61
CA LYS A 203 -11.55 8.61 23.96
C LYS A 203 -12.61 7.73 23.33
N ASP A 204 -13.70 7.51 24.03
CA ASP A 204 -14.91 6.92 23.47
C ASP A 204 -15.68 8.00 22.67
N PHE A 205 -15.85 7.76 21.37
CA PHE A 205 -16.57 8.65 20.46
C PHE A 205 -18.01 8.19 20.18
N SER A 206 -18.57 7.32 21.02
CA SER A 206 -19.95 6.84 20.89
C SER A 206 -21.01 7.95 21.12
N ALA A 207 -20.59 9.14 21.53
CA ALA A 207 -21.47 10.23 21.95
C ALA A 207 -21.80 11.29 20.86
N PHE A 208 -21.79 10.91 19.56
CA PHE A 208 -22.36 11.79 18.55
C PHE A 208 -23.88 11.81 18.68
N ASP A 209 -24.47 12.99 18.69
CA ASP A 209 -25.90 13.15 18.43
C ASP A 209 -26.18 12.86 16.94
N THR A 210 -26.51 11.60 16.65
CA THR A 210 -26.73 11.08 15.32
C THR A 210 -27.83 11.78 14.55
N HIS A 211 -28.78 12.44 15.25
CA HIS A 211 -29.81 13.26 14.65
C HIS A 211 -29.31 14.61 14.13
N ASN A 212 -28.15 15.06 14.59
CA ASN A 212 -27.60 16.38 14.28
C ASN A 212 -26.25 16.36 13.58
N VAL A 213 -25.88 15.22 12.97
CA VAL A 213 -24.65 15.06 12.18
C VAL A 213 -24.92 14.33 10.87
N PRO A 214 -24.06 14.48 9.83
CA PRO A 214 -24.19 13.72 8.58
C PRO A 214 -23.98 12.23 8.83
N ILE A 215 -24.92 11.40 8.37
CA ILE A 215 -24.85 9.94 8.55
C ILE A 215 -25.24 9.18 7.28
N VAL A 216 -24.74 7.93 7.20
CA VAL A 216 -25.27 6.87 6.34
C VAL A 216 -25.91 5.80 7.23
N GLY A 217 -27.19 5.57 7.08
CA GLY A 217 -27.97 4.67 7.94
C GLY A 217 -29.04 5.41 8.74
N SER A 218 -29.57 4.74 9.77
CA SER A 218 -30.58 5.32 10.66
C SER A 218 -29.95 6.14 11.79
N PRO A 219 -30.50 7.32 12.13
CA PRO A 219 -30.05 8.05 13.31
C PRO A 219 -30.31 7.28 14.62
N ASP A 220 -31.26 6.35 14.61
CA ASP A 220 -31.59 5.50 15.76
C ASP A 220 -30.83 4.16 15.76
N ALA A 221 -29.75 4.04 14.97
CA ALA A 221 -28.98 2.84 14.88
C ALA A 221 -28.28 2.50 16.21
N GLN A 222 -28.32 1.21 16.56
CA GLN A 222 -27.71 0.70 17.78
C GLN A 222 -26.19 0.79 17.77
N TYR A 223 -25.58 0.66 16.60
CA TYR A 223 -24.13 0.69 16.40
C TYR A 223 -23.77 1.88 15.53
N VAL A 224 -22.95 2.77 16.03
CA VAL A 224 -22.52 3.98 15.33
C VAL A 224 -21.02 3.96 15.13
N VAL A 225 -20.59 3.88 13.88
CA VAL A 225 -19.19 3.91 13.48
C VAL A 225 -18.86 5.30 12.95
N VAL A 226 -17.82 5.93 13.47
CA VAL A 226 -17.29 7.18 12.94
C VAL A 226 -16.41 6.87 11.74
N MET A 227 -16.66 7.52 10.60
CA MET A 227 -15.88 7.40 9.38
C MET A 227 -15.17 8.70 9.05
N LEU A 228 -13.85 8.71 9.22
CA LEU A 228 -12.97 9.82 8.88
C LEU A 228 -12.52 9.68 7.43
N PHE A 229 -12.76 10.69 6.60
CA PHE A 229 -12.50 10.66 5.18
C PHE A 229 -12.12 12.03 4.61
N ASP A 230 -11.59 12.04 3.40
CA ASP A 230 -11.37 13.25 2.61
C ASP A 230 -11.99 13.06 1.21
N TYR A 231 -12.65 14.07 0.69
CA TYR A 231 -13.29 14.04 -0.63
C TYR A 231 -12.29 13.85 -1.79
N LYS A 232 -11.00 14.03 -1.54
CA LYS A 232 -9.94 13.82 -2.53
C LYS A 232 -9.23 12.47 -2.39
N CYS A 233 -9.65 11.65 -1.45
CA CYS A 233 -9.02 10.36 -1.16
C CYS A 233 -9.67 9.23 -1.98
N PRO A 234 -8.95 8.57 -2.91
CA PRO A 234 -9.51 7.50 -3.72
C PRO A 234 -9.90 6.26 -2.91
N HIS A 235 -9.21 5.97 -1.81
CA HIS A 235 -9.58 4.87 -0.92
C HIS A 235 -10.85 5.16 -0.12
N CYS A 236 -11.08 6.44 0.19
CA CYS A 236 -12.33 6.87 0.82
C CYS A 236 -13.50 6.69 -0.13
N GLN A 237 -13.31 7.01 -1.40
CA GLN A 237 -14.28 6.79 -2.48
C GLN A 237 -14.69 5.31 -2.59
N GLN A 238 -13.73 4.40 -2.60
CA GLN A 238 -14.02 2.96 -2.68
C GLN A 238 -14.90 2.49 -1.52
N ILE A 239 -14.59 2.89 -0.29
CA ILE A 239 -15.36 2.50 0.90
C ILE A 239 -16.75 3.14 0.88
N HIS A 240 -16.85 4.37 0.44
CA HIS A 240 -18.12 5.11 0.42
C HIS A 240 -19.23 4.33 -0.28
N PHE A 241 -18.95 3.70 -1.42
CA PHE A 241 -19.93 2.87 -2.13
C PHE A 241 -20.34 1.60 -1.40
N MET A 242 -19.52 1.13 -0.45
CA MET A 242 -19.84 -0.07 0.33
C MET A 242 -20.70 0.22 1.55
N LEU A 243 -20.74 1.48 2.03
CA LEU A 243 -21.43 1.82 3.28
C LEU A 243 -22.92 1.49 3.24
N ASN A 244 -23.62 1.85 2.16
CA ASN A 244 -25.05 1.58 2.01
C ASN A 244 -25.36 0.08 2.01
N GLU A 245 -24.52 -0.73 1.36
CA GLU A 245 -24.66 -2.17 1.34
C GLU A 245 -24.47 -2.78 2.74
N VAL A 246 -23.45 -2.33 3.46
CA VAL A 246 -23.17 -2.78 4.82
C VAL A 246 -24.29 -2.40 5.78
N VAL A 247 -24.79 -1.16 5.70
CA VAL A 247 -25.94 -0.69 6.52
C VAL A 247 -27.18 -1.54 6.25
N ARG A 248 -27.48 -1.85 4.98
CA ARG A 248 -28.63 -2.73 4.63
C ARG A 248 -28.49 -4.11 5.29
N ARG A 249 -27.30 -4.70 5.31
CA ARG A 249 -27.05 -6.02 5.91
C ARG A 249 -27.20 -6.00 7.42
N TYR A 250 -27.01 -4.86 8.06
CA TYR A 250 -27.29 -4.67 9.49
C TYR A 250 -28.76 -4.32 9.78
N GLN A 251 -29.64 -4.31 8.78
CA GLN A 251 -31.08 -4.10 8.95
C GLN A 251 -31.41 -2.84 9.76
N GLY A 252 -30.68 -1.76 9.54
CA GLY A 252 -30.87 -0.49 10.25
C GLY A 252 -30.23 -0.37 11.63
N LYS A 253 -29.56 -1.44 12.13
CA LYS A 253 -28.86 -1.38 13.43
C LYS A 253 -27.50 -0.71 13.37
N LEU A 254 -26.96 -0.43 12.19
CA LEU A 254 -25.65 0.22 11.99
C LEU A 254 -25.83 1.55 11.26
N ALA A 255 -25.10 2.55 11.70
CA ALA A 255 -24.92 3.80 10.98
C ALA A 255 -23.46 4.24 10.96
N PHE A 256 -23.09 4.99 9.94
CA PHE A 256 -21.79 5.64 9.85
C PHE A 256 -21.95 7.16 9.97
N VAL A 257 -21.32 7.77 10.97
CA VAL A 257 -21.17 9.22 11.06
C VAL A 257 -20.08 9.65 10.08
N LEU A 258 -20.44 10.51 9.14
CA LEU A 258 -19.54 10.99 8.10
C LEU A 258 -18.73 12.19 8.59
N CYS A 259 -17.46 12.00 8.82
CA CYS A 259 -16.52 12.97 9.38
C CYS A 259 -15.48 13.40 8.34
N PRO A 260 -15.73 14.45 7.54
CA PRO A 260 -14.72 14.98 6.64
C PRO A 260 -13.49 15.42 7.43
N THR A 261 -12.34 14.89 7.05
CA THR A 261 -11.07 15.10 7.73
C THR A 261 -10.04 15.53 6.69
N PRO A 262 -9.93 16.85 6.43
CA PRO A 262 -9.05 17.35 5.39
C PRO A 262 -7.60 16.96 5.62
N MET A 263 -6.93 16.51 4.56
CA MET A 263 -5.52 16.11 4.58
C MET A 263 -4.57 17.27 4.19
N ARG A 264 -4.83 18.46 4.76
CA ARG A 264 -4.07 19.70 4.56
C ARG A 264 -3.69 20.33 5.89
N ARG A 265 -2.45 20.83 5.99
CA ARG A 265 -1.94 21.50 7.22
C ARG A 265 -2.70 22.75 7.58
N GLU A 266 -3.27 23.44 6.60
CA GLU A 266 -4.01 24.68 6.80
C GLU A 266 -5.16 24.53 7.80
N CYS A 267 -5.86 23.38 7.77
CA CYS A 267 -7.00 23.11 8.63
C CYS A 267 -6.85 21.82 9.46
N ASN A 268 -5.72 21.12 9.36
CA ASN A 268 -5.44 19.89 10.11
C ASN A 268 -3.99 19.89 10.60
N PRO A 269 -3.73 20.26 11.85
CA PRO A 269 -2.38 20.38 12.40
C PRO A 269 -1.64 19.04 12.53
N TYR A 270 -2.34 17.91 12.43
CA TYR A 270 -1.75 16.57 12.48
C TYR A 270 -1.16 16.11 11.14
N ILE A 271 -1.29 16.91 10.08
CA ILE A 271 -0.69 16.61 8.78
C ILE A 271 0.76 17.10 8.79
N PRO A 272 1.76 16.21 8.67
CA PRO A 272 3.16 16.58 8.74
C PRO A 272 3.65 17.36 7.52
N ARG A 273 3.05 17.11 6.36
CA ARG A 273 3.42 17.73 5.07
C ARG A 273 2.23 17.78 4.13
N ASP A 274 2.05 18.91 3.45
CA ASP A 274 1.08 19.03 2.37
C ASP A 274 1.46 18.21 1.13
N VAL A 275 0.45 17.66 0.49
CA VAL A 275 0.54 16.91 -0.77
C VAL A 275 -0.42 17.53 -1.77
N ASP A 276 0.01 17.69 -3.02
CA ASP A 276 -0.76 18.42 -4.04
C ASP A 276 -2.10 17.75 -4.37
N GLU A 277 -2.19 16.44 -4.23
CA GLU A 277 -3.43 15.67 -4.41
C GLU A 277 -4.55 16.14 -3.50
N PHE A 278 -4.23 16.66 -2.32
CA PHE A 278 -5.19 17.18 -1.34
C PHE A 278 -5.38 18.71 -1.40
N LYS A 279 -4.94 19.36 -2.47
CA LYS A 279 -5.22 20.79 -2.67
C LYS A 279 -6.72 21.06 -2.61
N ASN A 280 -7.15 22.11 -1.92
CA ASN A 280 -8.53 22.50 -1.66
C ASN A 280 -9.36 21.50 -0.80
N SER A 281 -8.70 20.64 -0.05
CA SER A 281 -9.34 19.64 0.81
C SER A 281 -10.15 20.31 1.95
N CYS A 282 -9.63 21.38 2.52
CA CYS A 282 -10.32 22.18 3.56
C CYS A 282 -11.61 22.79 3.04
N GLU A 283 -11.56 23.40 1.86
CA GLU A 283 -12.71 24.06 1.23
C GLU A 283 -13.76 23.04 0.78
N LEU A 284 -13.36 21.89 0.25
CA LEU A 284 -14.28 20.81 -0.12
C LEU A 284 -15.01 20.26 1.11
N ALA A 285 -14.32 20.07 2.23
CA ALA A 285 -14.94 19.66 3.48
C ALA A 285 -15.95 20.70 3.99
N LYS A 286 -15.56 21.98 3.96
CA LYS A 286 -16.49 23.11 4.31
C LYS A 286 -17.70 23.13 3.38
N THR A 287 -17.51 22.93 2.08
CA THR A 287 -18.61 22.90 1.09
C THR A 287 -19.60 21.78 1.43
N GLY A 288 -19.13 20.56 1.71
CA GLY A 288 -20.02 19.46 2.09
C GLY A 288 -20.81 19.74 3.37
N MET A 289 -20.15 20.28 4.40
CA MET A 289 -20.80 20.63 5.66
C MET A 289 -21.76 21.81 5.52
N ALA A 290 -21.49 22.76 4.64
CA ALA A 290 -22.42 23.85 4.30
C ALA A 290 -23.68 23.33 3.62
N VAL A 291 -23.59 22.33 2.74
CA VAL A 291 -24.78 21.67 2.16
C VAL A 291 -25.62 21.02 3.27
N TRP A 292 -24.98 20.33 4.22
CA TRP A 292 -25.67 19.73 5.37
C TRP A 292 -26.43 20.78 6.21
N VAL A 293 -25.77 21.88 6.52
CA VAL A 293 -26.40 22.98 7.30
C VAL A 293 -27.52 23.65 6.51
N ALA A 294 -27.33 23.92 5.22
CA ALA A 294 -28.31 24.60 4.38
C ALA A 294 -29.58 23.76 4.13
N LYS A 295 -29.40 22.42 3.95
CA LYS A 295 -30.51 21.50 3.67
C LYS A 295 -30.08 20.06 3.88
N ARG A 296 -30.41 19.47 5.03
CA ARG A 296 -29.96 18.11 5.43
C ARG A 296 -30.28 17.03 4.40
N GLU A 297 -31.47 17.11 3.80
CA GLU A 297 -31.97 16.13 2.83
C GLU A 297 -31.16 16.15 1.51
N ALA A 298 -30.54 17.28 1.18
CA ALA A 298 -29.71 17.42 -0.01
C ALA A 298 -28.29 16.85 0.19
N PHE A 299 -27.86 16.63 1.44
CA PHE A 299 -26.50 16.20 1.75
C PHE A 299 -26.17 14.83 1.16
N SER A 300 -27.06 13.86 1.27
CA SER A 300 -26.83 12.51 0.73
C SER A 300 -26.61 12.52 -0.80
N GLU A 301 -27.38 13.35 -1.53
CA GLU A 301 -27.20 13.51 -2.98
C GLU A 301 -25.85 14.18 -3.29
N PHE A 302 -25.51 15.25 -2.56
CA PHE A 302 -24.23 15.94 -2.72
C PHE A 302 -23.05 15.00 -2.44
N ASP A 303 -23.07 14.28 -1.34
CA ASP A 303 -22.01 13.40 -0.89
C ASP A 303 -21.79 12.22 -1.86
N GLN A 304 -22.86 11.59 -2.35
CA GLN A 304 -22.79 10.56 -3.39
C GLN A 304 -22.23 11.12 -4.70
N TRP A 305 -22.64 12.33 -5.10
CA TRP A 305 -22.11 12.98 -6.30
C TRP A 305 -20.62 13.30 -6.17
N MET A 306 -20.15 13.72 -5.00
CA MET A 306 -18.73 13.98 -4.74
C MET A 306 -17.85 12.77 -5.02
N PHE A 307 -18.33 11.56 -4.76
CA PHE A 307 -17.62 10.32 -4.97
C PHE A 307 -17.99 9.58 -6.26
N SER A 308 -19.00 10.04 -7.02
CA SER A 308 -19.39 9.41 -8.27
C SER A 308 -18.37 9.60 -9.39
N HIS A 309 -18.38 8.67 -10.37
CA HIS A 309 -17.61 8.80 -11.61
C HIS A 309 -18.35 9.64 -12.66
N GLU A 310 -17.63 10.55 -13.29
CA GLU A 310 -17.95 10.92 -14.67
C GLU A 310 -17.21 9.94 -15.59
N THR A 311 -17.90 9.46 -16.61
CA THR A 311 -17.43 8.46 -17.57
C THR A 311 -15.94 8.52 -17.90
N GLY A 312 -15.17 7.54 -17.43
CA GLY A 312 -13.72 7.41 -17.64
C GLY A 312 -13.11 6.31 -16.77
N ASP A 313 -11.96 5.79 -17.16
CA ASP A 313 -11.33 4.61 -16.56
C ASP A 313 -10.76 4.80 -15.13
N ARG A 314 -10.65 6.05 -14.66
CA ARG A 314 -10.16 6.36 -13.31
C ARG A 314 -11.01 7.42 -12.64
N TRP A 315 -11.37 7.18 -11.38
CA TRP A 315 -11.99 8.20 -10.56
C TRP A 315 -11.03 9.39 -10.38
N GLN A 316 -11.59 10.58 -10.56
CA GLN A 316 -10.94 11.85 -10.25
C GLN A 316 -11.80 12.61 -9.25
N ALA A 317 -11.16 13.11 -8.20
CA ALA A 317 -11.85 13.93 -7.21
C ALA A 317 -12.42 15.20 -7.85
N ARG A 318 -13.63 15.58 -7.46
CA ARG A 318 -14.27 16.81 -7.91
C ARG A 318 -13.43 18.05 -7.60
N THR A 319 -13.46 19.03 -8.49
CA THR A 319 -12.83 20.33 -8.21
C THR A 319 -13.67 21.15 -7.24
N LEU A 320 -13.07 22.14 -6.60
CA LEU A 320 -13.79 23.04 -5.70
C LEU A 320 -14.89 23.82 -6.44
N GLU A 321 -14.61 24.24 -7.68
CA GLU A 321 -15.57 24.94 -8.54
C GLU A 321 -16.79 24.08 -8.85
N ALA A 322 -16.58 22.82 -9.22
CA ALA A 322 -17.65 21.87 -9.51
C ALA A 322 -18.47 21.55 -8.24
N ALA A 323 -17.79 21.34 -7.10
CA ALA A 323 -18.45 21.09 -5.83
C ALA A 323 -19.29 22.28 -5.37
N THR A 324 -18.77 23.49 -5.51
CA THR A 324 -19.51 24.74 -5.20
C THR A 324 -20.73 24.91 -6.12
N ALA A 325 -20.58 24.66 -7.42
CA ALA A 325 -21.67 24.74 -8.38
C ALA A 325 -22.79 23.72 -8.04
N LYS A 326 -22.41 22.45 -7.72
CA LYS A 326 -23.40 21.44 -7.32
C LYS A 326 -24.07 21.76 -6.00
N ALA A 327 -23.34 22.30 -5.02
CA ALA A 327 -23.91 22.75 -3.76
C ALA A 327 -24.97 23.85 -4.00
N ILE A 328 -24.65 24.88 -4.82
CA ILE A 328 -25.59 25.96 -5.18
C ILE A 328 -26.81 25.43 -5.93
N GLU A 329 -26.63 24.46 -6.83
CA GLU A 329 -27.72 23.78 -7.53
C GLU A 329 -28.71 23.13 -6.55
N LEU A 330 -28.19 22.43 -5.54
CA LEU A 330 -29.02 21.66 -4.59
C LEU A 330 -29.71 22.50 -3.52
N VAL A 331 -29.05 23.53 -3.02
CA VAL A 331 -29.54 24.28 -1.84
C VAL A 331 -29.87 25.76 -2.14
N GLY A 332 -29.46 26.27 -3.28
CA GLY A 332 -29.56 27.68 -3.66
C GLY A 332 -28.42 28.54 -3.12
N LYS A 333 -27.99 29.53 -3.92
CA LYS A 333 -26.80 30.36 -3.65
C LYS A 333 -26.84 31.04 -2.28
N GLN A 334 -27.92 31.73 -1.97
CA GLN A 334 -28.03 32.50 -0.71
C GLN A 334 -27.93 31.60 0.54
N LYS A 335 -28.59 30.43 0.53
CA LYS A 335 -28.55 29.48 1.65
C LYS A 335 -27.15 28.86 1.79
N PHE A 336 -26.53 28.54 0.67
CA PHE A 336 -25.17 27.99 0.67
C PHE A 336 -24.15 28.99 1.23
N GLU A 337 -24.16 30.24 0.78
CA GLU A 337 -23.25 31.28 1.26
C GLU A 337 -23.45 31.57 2.76
N ALA A 338 -24.70 31.60 3.25
CA ALA A 338 -24.99 31.72 4.68
C ALA A 338 -24.47 30.51 5.48
N ALA A 339 -24.66 29.29 4.97
CA ALA A 339 -24.22 28.07 5.62
C ALA A 339 -22.66 27.93 5.68
N LEU A 340 -21.95 28.43 4.67
CA LEU A 340 -20.47 28.44 4.70
C LEU A 340 -19.87 29.20 5.89
N THR A 341 -20.61 30.19 6.41
CA THR A 341 -20.18 31.01 7.56
C THR A 341 -20.83 30.58 8.87
N ASP A 342 -21.62 29.50 8.85
CA ASP A 342 -22.25 28.97 10.06
C ASP A 342 -21.19 28.41 11.02
N PRO A 343 -21.16 28.83 12.29
CA PRO A 343 -20.21 28.37 13.29
C PRO A 343 -20.23 26.84 13.51
N TRP A 344 -21.32 26.17 13.19
CA TRP A 344 -21.43 24.71 13.29
C TRP A 344 -20.45 24.01 12.34
N VAL A 345 -20.30 24.53 11.11
CA VAL A 345 -19.41 23.98 10.10
C VAL A 345 -17.96 23.91 10.63
N GLU A 346 -17.48 25.02 11.15
CA GLU A 346 -16.11 25.11 11.68
C GLU A 346 -15.93 24.19 12.90
N ARG A 347 -16.85 24.23 13.86
CA ARG A 347 -16.80 23.37 15.05
C ARG A 347 -16.85 21.89 14.68
N TYR A 348 -17.69 21.49 13.74
CA TYR A 348 -17.80 20.10 13.30
C TYR A 348 -16.48 19.62 12.68
N LEU A 349 -15.89 20.39 11.78
CA LEU A 349 -14.62 20.07 11.15
C LEU A 349 -13.45 20.02 12.17
N GLN A 350 -13.42 20.92 13.14
CA GLN A 350 -12.45 20.86 14.24
C GLN A 350 -12.61 19.56 15.04
N THR A 351 -13.84 19.17 15.36
CA THR A 351 -14.12 17.90 16.04
C THR A 351 -13.62 16.71 15.24
N THR A 352 -13.85 16.67 13.91
CA THR A 352 -13.38 15.55 13.06
C THR A 352 -11.86 15.48 13.01
N VAL A 353 -11.18 16.62 12.97
CA VAL A 353 -9.71 16.71 13.01
C VAL A 353 -9.16 16.26 14.37
N GLU A 354 -9.81 16.60 15.47
CA GLU A 354 -9.42 16.12 16.81
C GLU A 354 -9.59 14.61 16.93
N ILE A 355 -10.70 14.04 16.42
CA ILE A 355 -10.91 12.60 16.39
C ILE A 355 -9.78 11.92 15.60
N TYR A 356 -9.41 12.49 14.45
CA TYR A 356 -8.30 11.97 13.64
C TYR A 356 -6.98 11.98 14.40
N GLY A 357 -6.64 13.08 15.07
CA GLY A 357 -5.42 13.21 15.86
C GLY A 357 -5.36 12.21 17.01
N ASN A 358 -6.47 12.05 17.75
CA ASN A 358 -6.57 11.15 18.90
C ASN A 358 -6.55 9.66 18.52
N ASN A 359 -6.82 9.32 17.26
CA ASN A 359 -6.87 7.95 16.75
C ASN A 359 -5.68 7.62 15.84
N GLY A 360 -4.49 8.07 16.21
CA GLY A 360 -3.22 7.72 15.59
C GLY A 360 -3.06 8.26 14.18
N ALA A 361 -3.43 9.51 13.92
CA ALA A 361 -3.25 10.27 12.66
C ALA A 361 -2.71 9.44 11.46
N GLY A 362 -2.25 10.01 10.39
CA GLY A 362 -1.65 9.24 9.27
C GLY A 362 -2.65 8.93 8.16
N ALA A 363 -2.82 7.68 7.75
CA ALA A 363 -3.65 7.32 6.60
C ALA A 363 -5.16 7.38 6.89
N ILE A 364 -5.92 7.73 5.85
CA ILE A 364 -7.38 7.64 5.75
C ILE A 364 -7.75 6.70 4.57
N PRO A 365 -8.99 6.16 4.50
CA PRO A 365 -10.08 6.31 5.45
C PRO A 365 -9.76 5.69 6.81
N LYS A 366 -10.40 6.19 7.87
CA LYS A 366 -10.26 5.64 9.19
C LYS A 366 -11.64 5.46 9.81
N MET A 367 -11.87 4.31 10.45
CA MET A 367 -13.10 4.01 11.14
C MET A 367 -12.83 3.86 12.64
N VAL A 368 -13.74 4.42 13.45
CA VAL A 368 -13.66 4.35 14.91
C VAL A 368 -14.98 3.83 15.45
N PHE A 369 -14.91 2.86 16.38
CA PHE A 369 -16.07 2.31 17.10
C PHE A 369 -15.67 2.03 18.55
N GLY A 370 -16.36 2.64 19.50
CA GLY A 370 -15.99 2.57 20.91
C GLY A 370 -14.55 3.04 21.13
N SER A 371 -13.76 2.19 21.77
CA SER A 371 -12.32 2.44 22.02
C SER A 371 -11.38 1.95 20.91
N ARG A 372 -11.88 1.49 19.77
CA ARG A 372 -11.07 0.92 18.70
C ARG A 372 -11.11 1.75 17.42
N TRP A 373 -10.01 1.78 16.72
CA TRP A 373 -9.94 2.36 15.38
C TRP A 373 -9.17 1.47 14.41
N VAL A 374 -9.54 1.57 13.14
CA VAL A 374 -8.87 0.89 12.03
C VAL A 374 -8.73 1.81 10.84
N THR A 375 -7.70 1.61 10.03
CA THR A 375 -7.59 2.14 8.67
C THR A 375 -7.92 0.97 7.72
N PRO A 376 -9.19 0.87 7.27
CA PRO A 376 -9.64 -0.28 6.48
C PRO A 376 -9.21 -0.14 5.02
N LYS A 377 -9.01 -1.29 4.37
CA LYS A 377 -8.77 -1.40 2.92
C LYS A 377 -9.61 -2.56 2.37
N PRO A 378 -10.93 -2.50 2.47
CA PRO A 378 -11.78 -3.57 1.99
C PRO A 378 -11.75 -3.68 0.48
N VAL A 379 -11.86 -4.92 -0.02
CA VAL A 379 -11.98 -5.20 -1.46
C VAL A 379 -13.44 -5.07 -1.90
N ASP A 380 -14.37 -5.44 -1.01
CA ASP A 380 -15.82 -5.42 -1.20
C ASP A 380 -16.56 -5.24 0.14
N ALA A 381 -17.88 -5.26 0.09
CA ALA A 381 -18.73 -5.10 1.27
C ALA A 381 -18.63 -6.27 2.26
N ASP A 382 -18.34 -7.49 1.79
CA ASP A 382 -18.14 -8.66 2.68
C ASP A 382 -16.88 -8.49 3.50
N ASP A 383 -15.83 -8.01 2.88
CA ASP A 383 -14.56 -7.73 3.53
C ASP A 383 -14.67 -6.55 4.52
N LEU A 384 -15.43 -5.50 4.17
CA LEU A 384 -15.74 -4.41 5.11
C LEU A 384 -16.52 -4.94 6.33
N LEU A 385 -17.49 -5.81 6.16
CA LEU A 385 -18.20 -6.47 7.25
C LEU A 385 -17.25 -7.28 8.15
N LEU A 386 -16.32 -8.00 7.54
CA LEU A 386 -15.31 -8.76 8.30
C LEU A 386 -14.42 -7.82 9.12
N ILE A 387 -14.00 -6.68 8.57
CA ILE A 387 -13.20 -5.67 9.27
C ILE A 387 -13.98 -5.10 10.46
N LEU A 388 -15.23 -4.70 10.24
CA LEU A 388 -16.09 -4.17 11.31
C LEU A 388 -16.21 -5.14 12.48
N ARG A 389 -16.39 -6.44 12.21
CA ARG A 389 -16.54 -7.49 13.23
C ARG A 389 -15.21 -7.86 13.90
N SER A 390 -14.16 -8.09 13.10
CA SER A 390 -12.90 -8.66 13.61
C SER A 390 -11.95 -7.62 14.20
N SER A 391 -12.01 -6.39 13.73
CA SER A 391 -11.05 -5.35 14.08
C SER A 391 -11.65 -4.23 14.92
N LEU A 392 -12.93 -3.86 14.66
CA LEU A 392 -13.66 -2.89 15.45
C LEU A 392 -14.58 -3.53 16.50
N GLU A 393 -14.77 -4.85 16.45
CA GLU A 393 -15.68 -5.59 17.34
C GLU A 393 -17.13 -5.09 17.28
N VAL A 394 -17.55 -4.56 16.13
CA VAL A 394 -18.96 -4.26 15.91
C VAL A 394 -19.75 -5.59 15.95
N PRO A 395 -20.79 -5.72 16.78
CA PRO A 395 -21.56 -6.95 16.86
C PRO A 395 -22.14 -7.36 15.50
N ALA A 396 -22.40 -8.65 15.33
CA ALA A 396 -23.01 -9.17 14.10
C ALA A 396 -24.42 -8.58 13.88
N PRO A 397 -24.86 -8.44 12.60
CA PRO A 397 -26.20 -7.96 12.28
C PRO A 397 -27.32 -8.81 12.88
#